data_70b6e4ffa79681958d07590287ace507
#
_entry.id   70b6e4ffa79681958d07590287ace507
#
_cell.length_a   1.000
_cell.length_b   1.000
_cell.length_c   1.000
_cell.angle_alpha   90.00
_cell.angle_beta   90.00
_cell.angle_gamma   90.00
#
_symmetry.space_group_name_H-M   'P 1'
#
loop_
_entity.id
_entity.type
_entity.pdbx_description
1 polymer ?
#
loop_
_entity_poly.entity_id
_entity_poly.type
_entity_poly.pdbx_seq_one_letter_code
_entity_poly.pdbx_strand_id
1 'polypeptide(L)'
;MGNANEGSSMTQISAAARGNPAPVTQIDHARAGTVTPAMRTVAEKEGRDPEFIREGVAAGRIAIPANIHHANLSPEGVGSGLRTKVNVNLGISGDVACEAEEWKKVDVALELGAEAIMDLSNSGKTAAFRRALVEKSPAMIGTVPMYDAIGYLEKPLVTITAKDFLDVVRAHAQDGVDFVTVHAGMNRRTIESFRETGRLTNIVSRGGSLIFAWMEATGNENPFYEFYDEVLAILHEHDVTISLGDAMRPGSTYDATDAGQIAELIEIGKLTKRAWDAGVQVMVEGPGHMALDEIAANMKLEKRLCHDAPFYVLGPLVTDIAPGYDHITAAIGGAVAAASGADFLCYVTPAEHLRLPDAADVREGLVATKIAAHAADIAKGVPGARDADNRMSDARRRVDWEGMFAEALDPVKARRYFESAPPSTDGTCTMCGEMCAMRTVNQIMDGLTVDLGKE
;
A
#
# COMPACT_ATOMS: atom_id res chain seq x y z
N MET A 1 -20.71 6.16 77.66
CA MET A 1 -21.60 6.60 76.59
C MET A 1 -20.89 6.30 75.33
N GLY A 2 -21.34 5.27 74.71
CA GLY A 2 -20.66 4.64 73.60
C GLY A 2 -20.84 5.35 72.24
N ASN A 3 -19.87 5.25 71.39
CA ASN A 3 -20.04 5.42 69.95
C ASN A 3 -19.47 4.21 69.26
N ALA A 4 -20.38 3.47 68.66
CA ALA A 4 -20.06 2.36 67.78
C ALA A 4 -19.53 2.89 66.42
N ASN A 5 -18.42 2.37 66.02
CA ASN A 5 -17.82 2.64 64.76
C ASN A 5 -18.14 1.44 63.85
N GLU A 6 -19.13 1.60 62.92
CA GLU A 6 -19.45 0.61 61.93
C GLU A 6 -18.44 0.74 60.78
N GLY A 7 -17.49 -0.18 60.72
CA GLY A 7 -16.56 -0.32 59.62
C GLY A 7 -17.25 -0.96 58.41
N SER A 8 -17.45 -0.17 57.36
CA SER A 8 -17.88 -0.64 56.03
C SER A 8 -16.76 -1.47 55.39
N SER A 9 -16.95 -2.78 55.34
CA SER A 9 -16.13 -3.73 54.59
C SER A 9 -16.39 -3.55 53.11
N MET A 10 -15.51 -2.81 52.40
CA MET A 10 -15.44 -2.87 50.96
C MET A 10 -14.86 -4.22 50.56
N THR A 11 -15.72 -5.08 50.05
CA THR A 11 -15.36 -6.34 49.41
C THR A 11 -14.55 -6.01 48.15
N GLN A 12 -13.23 -6.22 48.19
CA GLN A 12 -12.40 -6.26 47.00
C GLN A 12 -12.86 -7.44 46.16
N ILE A 13 -13.61 -7.16 45.06
CA ILE A 13 -13.88 -8.15 44.02
C ILE A 13 -12.57 -8.36 43.30
N SER A 14 -11.98 -9.51 43.52
CA SER A 14 -10.80 -10.05 42.87
C SER A 14 -10.99 -10.01 41.34
N ALA A 15 -10.12 -9.29 40.64
CA ALA A 15 -9.97 -9.30 39.20
C ALA A 15 -9.22 -10.57 38.72
N ALA A 16 -9.71 -11.74 39.15
CA ALA A 16 -9.15 -13.02 38.74
C ALA A 16 -10.20 -13.79 37.94
N ALA A 17 -9.80 -14.18 36.70
CA ALA A 17 -10.47 -15.08 35.75
C ALA A 17 -11.60 -14.48 34.90
N ARG A 18 -11.34 -13.41 34.17
CA ARG A 18 -11.87 -13.36 32.80
C ARG A 18 -10.83 -14.10 31.92
N GLY A 19 -11.15 -15.32 31.51
CA GLY A 19 -10.36 -16.00 30.48
C GLY A 19 -10.17 -15.04 29.30
N ASN A 20 -8.95 -14.94 28.76
CA ASN A 20 -8.74 -14.15 27.55
C ASN A 20 -9.75 -14.61 26.50
N PRO A 21 -10.48 -13.69 25.84
CA PRO A 21 -11.35 -14.07 24.74
C PRO A 21 -10.54 -14.84 23.71
N ALA A 22 -11.17 -15.77 22.98
CA ALA A 22 -10.50 -16.50 21.93
C ALA A 22 -9.92 -15.51 20.89
N PRO A 23 -8.69 -15.74 20.39
CA PRO A 23 -8.09 -14.88 19.35
C PRO A 23 -9.00 -14.78 18.12
N VAL A 24 -9.19 -13.57 17.61
CA VAL A 24 -10.04 -13.29 16.45
C VAL A 24 -9.18 -12.90 15.24
N THR A 25 -8.26 -11.95 15.45
CA THR A 25 -7.45 -11.36 14.37
C THR A 25 -6.08 -12.03 14.24
N GLN A 26 -5.39 -11.77 13.12
CA GLN A 26 -4.02 -12.27 12.92
C GLN A 26 -3.10 -11.83 14.06
N ILE A 27 -3.20 -10.58 14.51
CA ILE A 27 -2.36 -10.08 15.61
C ILE A 27 -2.70 -10.74 16.95
N ASP A 28 -3.98 -11.05 17.21
CA ASP A 28 -4.39 -11.79 18.41
C ASP A 28 -3.80 -13.20 18.42
N HIS A 29 -3.93 -13.92 17.29
CA HIS A 29 -3.33 -15.25 17.12
C HIS A 29 -1.81 -15.21 17.29
N ALA A 30 -1.14 -14.24 16.67
CA ALA A 30 0.29 -14.07 16.78
C ALA A 30 0.74 -13.85 18.23
N ARG A 31 0.05 -13.00 18.97
CA ARG A 31 0.31 -12.72 20.38
C ARG A 31 0.02 -13.91 21.30
N ALA A 32 -0.96 -14.73 20.91
CA ALA A 32 -1.23 -16.01 21.59
C ALA A 32 -0.22 -17.11 21.27
N GLY A 33 0.80 -16.84 20.43
CA GLY A 33 1.81 -17.81 20.02
C GLY A 33 1.35 -18.75 18.90
N THR A 34 0.27 -18.42 18.19
CA THR A 34 -0.31 -19.27 17.15
C THR A 34 0.13 -18.79 15.76
N VAL A 35 0.75 -19.68 14.98
CA VAL A 35 1.01 -19.46 13.55
C VAL A 35 -0.25 -19.83 12.75
N THR A 36 -0.92 -18.87 12.15
CA THR A 36 -2.14 -19.08 11.35
C THR A 36 -1.83 -19.64 9.95
N PRO A 37 -2.83 -20.13 9.20
CA PRO A 37 -2.64 -20.50 7.80
C PRO A 37 -2.15 -19.33 6.95
N ALA A 38 -2.66 -18.10 7.16
CA ALA A 38 -2.22 -16.91 6.45
C ALA A 38 -0.72 -16.62 6.70
N MET A 39 -0.25 -16.70 7.95
CA MET A 39 1.18 -16.55 8.28
C MET A 39 2.06 -17.59 7.60
N ARG A 40 1.61 -18.84 7.46
CA ARG A 40 2.35 -19.89 6.75
C ARG A 40 2.47 -19.58 5.26
N THR A 41 1.37 -19.16 4.63
CA THR A 41 1.35 -18.77 3.22
C THR A 41 2.29 -17.60 2.97
N VAL A 42 2.27 -16.58 3.83
CA VAL A 42 3.20 -15.44 3.74
C VAL A 42 4.64 -15.91 3.92
N ALA A 43 4.92 -16.77 4.89
CA ALA A 43 6.27 -17.30 5.12
C ALA A 43 6.82 -18.04 3.89
N GLU A 44 5.99 -18.88 3.25
CA GLU A 44 6.35 -19.58 2.02
C GLU A 44 6.66 -18.60 0.87
N LYS A 45 5.78 -17.63 0.62
CA LYS A 45 5.97 -16.60 -0.42
C LYS A 45 7.22 -15.75 -0.22
N GLU A 46 7.56 -15.47 1.03
CA GLU A 46 8.69 -14.61 1.40
C GLU A 46 10.00 -15.37 1.64
N GLY A 47 9.98 -16.72 1.57
CA GLY A 47 11.16 -17.53 1.91
C GLY A 47 11.61 -17.32 3.36
N ARG A 48 10.68 -17.15 4.30
CA ARG A 48 10.93 -16.88 5.72
C ARG A 48 10.43 -18.02 6.60
N ASP A 49 10.96 -18.10 7.81
CA ASP A 49 10.40 -18.99 8.84
C ASP A 49 9.00 -18.48 9.26
N PRO A 50 7.99 -19.38 9.38
CA PRO A 50 6.66 -18.99 9.87
C PRO A 50 6.68 -18.28 11.24
N GLU A 51 7.63 -18.62 12.10
CA GLU A 51 7.80 -17.98 13.40
C GLU A 51 8.30 -16.53 13.26
N PHE A 52 9.18 -16.24 12.28
CA PHE A 52 9.58 -14.87 11.95
C PHE A 52 8.35 -14.01 11.60
N ILE A 53 7.44 -14.56 10.78
CA ILE A 53 6.20 -13.87 10.41
C ILE A 53 5.32 -13.65 11.65
N ARG A 54 5.11 -14.70 12.47
CA ARG A 54 4.32 -14.60 13.70
C ARG A 54 4.86 -13.52 14.65
N GLU A 55 6.16 -13.53 14.90
CA GLU A 55 6.80 -12.52 15.76
C GLU A 55 6.68 -11.11 15.19
N GLY A 56 6.81 -10.96 13.88
CA GLY A 56 6.62 -9.69 13.19
C GLY A 56 5.20 -9.15 13.36
N VAL A 57 4.18 -10.02 13.17
CA VAL A 57 2.76 -9.68 13.35
C VAL A 57 2.47 -9.37 14.83
N ALA A 58 2.94 -10.19 15.76
CA ALA A 58 2.73 -9.96 17.20
C ALA A 58 3.30 -8.61 17.65
N ALA A 59 4.41 -8.18 17.08
CA ALA A 59 5.08 -6.91 17.37
C ALA A 59 4.51 -5.72 16.56
N GLY A 60 3.58 -5.95 15.63
CA GLY A 60 2.99 -4.94 14.76
C GLY A 60 3.90 -4.46 13.62
N ARG A 61 5.06 -5.11 13.39
CA ARG A 61 6.01 -4.77 12.31
C ARG A 61 5.70 -5.43 10.98
N ILE A 62 4.77 -6.38 10.98
CA ILE A 62 4.20 -7.02 9.79
C ILE A 62 2.69 -6.98 9.96
N ALA A 63 1.98 -6.62 8.91
CA ALA A 63 0.53 -6.78 8.79
C ALA A 63 0.22 -7.80 7.69
N ILE A 64 -0.81 -8.61 7.91
CA ILE A 64 -1.37 -9.53 6.93
C ILE A 64 -2.85 -9.17 6.78
N PRO A 65 -3.19 -8.23 5.90
CA PRO A 65 -4.58 -7.89 5.63
C PRO A 65 -5.33 -9.10 5.08
N ALA A 66 -6.26 -9.64 5.87
CA ALA A 66 -6.93 -10.90 5.53
C ALA A 66 -8.28 -10.96 6.23
N ASN A 67 -9.29 -10.31 5.65
CA ASN A 67 -10.65 -10.31 6.17
C ASN A 67 -11.21 -11.74 6.18
N ILE A 68 -11.89 -12.12 7.26
CA ILE A 68 -12.49 -13.45 7.44
C ILE A 68 -13.53 -13.81 6.36
N HIS A 69 -14.06 -12.82 5.64
CA HIS A 69 -15.05 -13.01 4.56
C HIS A 69 -14.40 -13.08 3.16
N HIS A 70 -13.10 -12.80 3.01
CA HIS A 70 -12.41 -12.87 1.73
C HIS A 70 -11.88 -14.28 1.44
N ALA A 71 -12.77 -15.16 0.99
CA ALA A 71 -12.47 -16.59 0.83
C ALA A 71 -11.43 -16.91 -0.27
N ASN A 72 -11.31 -16.05 -1.31
CA ASN A 72 -10.39 -16.26 -2.43
C ASN A 72 -9.01 -15.62 -2.23
N LEU A 73 -8.77 -14.98 -1.09
CA LEU A 73 -7.53 -14.28 -0.79
C LEU A 73 -6.32 -15.22 -0.82
N SER A 74 -5.27 -14.81 -1.53
CA SER A 74 -3.92 -15.34 -1.39
C SER A 74 -3.12 -14.39 -0.51
N PRO A 75 -3.01 -14.63 0.81
CA PRO A 75 -2.50 -13.65 1.77
C PRO A 75 -1.09 -13.15 1.43
N GLU A 76 -0.88 -11.84 1.60
CA GLU A 76 0.41 -11.17 1.51
C GLU A 76 0.77 -10.54 2.85
N GLY A 77 2.06 -10.49 3.16
CA GLY A 77 2.57 -9.77 4.32
C GLY A 77 3.16 -8.43 3.91
N VAL A 78 2.82 -7.37 4.61
CA VAL A 78 3.38 -6.02 4.43
C VAL A 78 4.20 -5.69 5.66
N GLY A 79 5.49 -5.36 5.52
CA GLY A 79 6.29 -4.94 6.66
C GLY A 79 7.76 -5.37 6.61
N SER A 80 8.41 -5.20 7.75
CA SER A 80 9.86 -5.29 7.90
C SER A 80 10.41 -6.67 7.54
N GLY A 81 11.41 -6.69 6.68
CA GLY A 81 12.12 -7.91 6.29
C GLY A 81 11.44 -8.73 5.18
N LEU A 82 10.35 -8.22 4.63
CA LEU A 82 9.61 -8.81 3.51
C LEU A 82 9.90 -8.05 2.21
N ARG A 83 9.49 -8.63 1.07
CA ARG A 83 9.48 -7.92 -0.22
C ARG A 83 8.59 -6.70 -0.14
N THR A 84 8.95 -5.65 -0.84
CA THR A 84 8.11 -4.46 -1.01
C THR A 84 6.88 -4.81 -1.83
N LYS A 85 5.68 -4.52 -1.31
CA LYS A 85 4.41 -4.78 -1.99
C LYS A 85 3.98 -3.59 -2.84
N VAL A 86 3.14 -3.84 -3.83
CA VAL A 86 2.60 -2.81 -4.72
C VAL A 86 1.08 -2.85 -4.71
N ASN A 87 0.47 -1.69 -4.50
CA ASN A 87 -0.97 -1.48 -4.59
C ASN A 87 -1.36 -0.77 -5.89
N VAL A 88 -2.44 -1.22 -6.51
CA VAL A 88 -3.09 -0.61 -7.67
C VAL A 88 -4.38 0.07 -7.23
N ASN A 89 -4.51 1.36 -7.51
CA ASN A 89 -5.75 2.10 -7.33
C ASN A 89 -6.59 2.05 -8.60
N LEU A 90 -7.87 1.80 -8.45
CA LEU A 90 -8.86 1.88 -9.53
C LEU A 90 -10.19 2.39 -8.95
N GLY A 91 -11.20 2.55 -9.77
CA GLY A 91 -12.52 2.92 -9.29
C GLY A 91 -13.27 3.88 -10.22
N ILE A 92 -14.56 3.84 -10.12
CA ILE A 92 -15.51 4.63 -10.88
C ILE A 92 -15.57 6.05 -10.34
N SER A 93 -15.50 7.06 -11.24
CA SER A 93 -15.73 8.46 -10.90
C SER A 93 -17.09 8.94 -11.43
N GLY A 94 -17.57 10.09 -10.93
CA GLY A 94 -18.82 10.68 -11.40
C GLY A 94 -18.85 11.02 -12.89
N ASP A 95 -17.69 11.35 -13.46
CA ASP A 95 -17.54 11.71 -14.88
C ASP A 95 -17.31 10.48 -15.79
N VAL A 96 -16.75 9.40 -15.25
CA VAL A 96 -16.42 8.17 -15.97
C VAL A 96 -16.94 6.97 -15.18
N ALA A 97 -18.20 6.58 -15.48
CA ALA A 97 -18.88 5.48 -14.80
C ALA A 97 -18.97 4.26 -15.74
N CYS A 98 -17.86 3.53 -15.93
CA CYS A 98 -17.84 2.34 -16.77
C CYS A 98 -17.21 1.17 -16.02
N GLU A 99 -18.02 0.34 -15.40
CA GLU A 99 -17.58 -0.84 -14.65
C GLU A 99 -16.78 -1.83 -15.52
N ALA A 100 -17.13 -1.96 -16.81
CA ALA A 100 -16.41 -2.83 -17.74
C ALA A 100 -14.93 -2.39 -17.95
N GLU A 101 -14.64 -1.09 -17.91
CA GLU A 101 -13.27 -0.59 -17.98
C GLU A 101 -12.53 -0.85 -16.66
N GLU A 102 -13.20 -0.76 -15.51
CA GLU A 102 -12.58 -1.10 -14.22
C GLU A 102 -12.18 -2.58 -14.17
N TRP A 103 -13.00 -3.49 -14.70
CA TRP A 103 -12.63 -4.91 -14.79
C TRP A 103 -11.39 -5.16 -15.67
N LYS A 104 -11.20 -4.43 -16.76
CA LYS A 104 -9.96 -4.51 -17.56
C LYS A 104 -8.73 -4.08 -16.75
N LYS A 105 -8.88 -3.06 -15.90
CA LYS A 105 -7.80 -2.64 -15.00
C LYS A 105 -7.48 -3.70 -13.96
N VAL A 106 -8.51 -4.34 -13.38
CA VAL A 106 -8.35 -5.47 -12.47
C VAL A 106 -7.60 -6.61 -13.15
N ASP A 107 -8.00 -6.98 -14.37
CA ASP A 107 -7.33 -8.06 -15.13
C ASP A 107 -5.85 -7.76 -15.35
N VAL A 108 -5.50 -6.52 -15.73
CA VAL A 108 -4.09 -6.08 -15.88
C VAL A 108 -3.34 -6.11 -14.55
N ALA A 109 -3.97 -5.66 -13.46
CA ALA A 109 -3.35 -5.66 -12.13
C ALA A 109 -3.01 -7.09 -11.68
N LEU A 110 -3.95 -8.03 -11.86
CA LEU A 110 -3.76 -9.44 -11.51
C LEU A 110 -2.78 -10.15 -12.45
N GLU A 111 -2.82 -9.89 -13.77
CA GLU A 111 -1.85 -10.42 -14.74
C GLU A 111 -0.41 -10.06 -14.36
N LEU A 112 -0.18 -8.83 -13.95
CA LEU A 112 1.13 -8.34 -13.52
C LEU A 112 1.43 -8.63 -12.05
N GLY A 113 0.55 -9.34 -11.34
CA GLY A 113 0.76 -9.79 -9.96
C GLY A 113 0.78 -8.64 -8.94
N ALA A 114 -0.14 -7.69 -9.02
CA ALA A 114 -0.33 -6.71 -7.96
C ALA A 114 -0.69 -7.43 -6.65
N GLU A 115 -0.07 -7.04 -5.55
CA GLU A 115 -0.31 -7.65 -4.24
C GLU A 115 -1.58 -7.10 -3.59
N ALA A 116 -1.99 -5.88 -3.98
CA ALA A 116 -3.23 -5.27 -3.52
C ALA A 116 -3.92 -4.46 -4.62
N ILE A 117 -5.23 -4.35 -4.50
CA ILE A 117 -6.08 -3.48 -5.33
C ILE A 117 -6.96 -2.65 -4.39
N MET A 118 -6.91 -1.32 -4.53
CA MET A 118 -7.84 -0.44 -3.83
C MET A 118 -8.94 0.05 -4.76
N ASP A 119 -10.19 -0.22 -4.36
CA ASP A 119 -11.37 0.39 -4.97
C ASP A 119 -11.59 1.80 -4.39
N LEU A 120 -11.29 2.80 -5.19
CA LEU A 120 -11.44 4.22 -4.88
C LEU A 120 -12.70 4.83 -5.53
N SER A 121 -13.67 4.01 -5.89
CA SER A 121 -14.95 4.46 -6.44
C SER A 121 -15.59 5.50 -5.53
N ASN A 122 -16.04 6.60 -6.11
CA ASN A 122 -16.59 7.73 -5.37
C ASN A 122 -17.97 8.19 -5.89
N SER A 123 -18.59 7.42 -6.76
CA SER A 123 -19.87 7.75 -7.36
C SER A 123 -20.72 6.51 -7.54
N GLY A 124 -22.02 6.65 -7.28
CA GLY A 124 -23.00 5.60 -7.45
C GLY A 124 -22.97 4.50 -6.37
N LYS A 125 -23.58 3.36 -6.67
CA LYS A 125 -23.72 2.22 -5.74
C LYS A 125 -22.53 1.28 -5.87
N THR A 126 -21.44 1.57 -5.20
CA THR A 126 -20.15 0.86 -5.26
C THR A 126 -20.16 -0.55 -4.65
N ALA A 127 -21.09 -0.84 -3.73
CA ALA A 127 -21.11 -2.09 -2.97
C ALA A 127 -21.17 -3.36 -3.85
N ALA A 128 -21.84 -3.32 -5.02
CA ALA A 128 -21.91 -4.48 -5.92
C ALA A 128 -20.56 -4.77 -6.57
N PHE A 129 -19.87 -3.74 -7.06
CA PHE A 129 -18.52 -3.87 -7.62
C PHE A 129 -17.51 -4.31 -6.54
N ARG A 130 -17.52 -3.70 -5.37
CA ARG A 130 -16.66 -4.06 -4.24
C ARG A 130 -16.79 -5.53 -3.84
N ARG A 131 -18.03 -6.04 -3.66
CA ARG A 131 -18.25 -7.47 -3.36
C ARG A 131 -17.78 -8.39 -4.47
N ALA A 132 -18.05 -8.04 -5.74
CA ALA A 132 -17.57 -8.81 -6.87
C ALA A 132 -16.03 -8.80 -6.98
N LEU A 133 -15.38 -7.68 -6.63
CA LEU A 133 -13.93 -7.56 -6.58
C LEU A 133 -13.34 -8.47 -5.50
N VAL A 134 -13.88 -8.45 -4.28
CA VAL A 134 -13.48 -9.36 -3.18
C VAL A 134 -13.69 -10.84 -3.58
N GLU A 135 -14.83 -11.17 -4.18
CA GLU A 135 -15.12 -12.56 -4.57
C GLU A 135 -14.16 -13.11 -5.62
N LYS A 136 -13.72 -12.27 -6.57
CA LYS A 136 -12.92 -12.71 -7.72
C LYS A 136 -11.41 -12.55 -7.53
N SER A 137 -10.97 -11.58 -6.74
CA SER A 137 -9.55 -11.25 -6.62
C SER A 137 -8.83 -12.15 -5.64
N PRO A 138 -7.64 -12.67 -5.96
CA PRO A 138 -6.74 -13.26 -4.98
C PRO A 138 -5.85 -12.21 -4.28
N ALA A 139 -5.79 -10.96 -4.77
CA ALA A 139 -5.04 -9.88 -4.15
C ALA A 139 -5.81 -9.25 -2.99
N MET A 140 -5.10 -8.65 -2.04
CA MET A 140 -5.70 -7.89 -0.95
C MET A 140 -6.58 -6.75 -1.49
N ILE A 141 -7.77 -6.58 -0.95
CA ILE A 141 -8.69 -5.50 -1.35
C ILE A 141 -8.72 -4.41 -0.28
N GLY A 142 -8.42 -3.19 -0.73
CA GLY A 142 -8.49 -1.99 0.08
C GLY A 142 -9.58 -1.03 -0.36
N THR A 143 -10.06 -0.20 0.56
CA THR A 143 -11.05 0.84 0.26
C THR A 143 -10.86 2.07 1.16
N VAL A 144 -11.55 3.17 0.78
CA VAL A 144 -11.64 4.40 1.57
C VAL A 144 -13.11 4.64 1.93
N PRO A 145 -13.59 4.17 3.10
CA PRO A 145 -15.02 4.26 3.48
C PRO A 145 -15.60 5.67 3.41
N MET A 146 -14.77 6.70 3.61
CA MET A 146 -15.18 8.10 3.50
C MET A 146 -15.78 8.46 2.15
N TYR A 147 -15.36 7.80 1.06
CA TYR A 147 -15.89 8.08 -0.28
C TYR A 147 -17.34 7.61 -0.40
N ASP A 148 -17.66 6.44 0.14
CA ASP A 148 -19.04 5.95 0.19
C ASP A 148 -19.92 6.77 1.15
N ALA A 149 -19.38 7.24 2.27
CA ALA A 149 -20.13 8.08 3.19
C ALA A 149 -20.61 9.39 2.55
N ILE A 150 -19.91 9.90 1.53
CA ILE A 150 -20.28 11.12 0.82
C ILE A 150 -20.95 10.80 -0.51
N GLY A 151 -20.37 9.91 -1.32
CA GLY A 151 -20.85 9.63 -2.67
C GLY A 151 -22.09 8.70 -2.71
N TYR A 152 -22.17 7.75 -1.77
CA TYR A 152 -23.24 6.73 -1.76
C TYR A 152 -24.49 7.14 -0.98
N LEU A 153 -24.32 7.87 0.13
CA LEU A 153 -25.46 8.22 1.00
C LEU A 153 -26.34 9.33 0.41
N GLU A 154 -25.90 10.03 -0.64
CA GLU A 154 -26.64 11.11 -1.31
C GLU A 154 -27.18 12.17 -0.32
N LYS A 155 -26.47 12.39 0.80
CA LYS A 155 -26.81 13.35 1.84
C LYS A 155 -25.96 14.63 1.69
N PRO A 156 -26.50 15.81 1.99
CA PRO A 156 -25.66 17.00 2.16
C PRO A 156 -24.58 16.74 3.21
N LEU A 157 -23.34 17.15 2.94
CA LEU A 157 -22.17 16.91 3.80
C LEU A 157 -22.43 17.25 5.27
N VAL A 158 -23.08 18.38 5.53
CA VAL A 158 -23.39 18.85 6.90
C VAL A 158 -24.43 18.01 7.66
N THR A 159 -25.13 17.11 6.97
CA THR A 159 -26.13 16.22 7.59
C THR A 159 -25.61 14.79 7.83
N ILE A 160 -24.41 14.48 7.36
CA ILE A 160 -23.75 13.20 7.62
C ILE A 160 -23.35 13.18 9.09
N THR A 161 -23.72 12.13 9.79
CA THR A 161 -23.45 11.95 11.23
C THR A 161 -22.25 11.01 11.44
N ALA A 162 -21.66 11.04 12.62
CA ALA A 162 -20.62 10.07 13.00
C ALA A 162 -21.11 8.62 12.83
N LYS A 163 -22.39 8.35 13.14
CA LYS A 163 -22.98 7.02 12.91
C LYS A 163 -22.97 6.61 11.44
N ASP A 164 -23.26 7.52 10.51
CA ASP A 164 -23.21 7.22 9.07
C ASP A 164 -21.82 6.79 8.64
N PHE A 165 -20.75 7.44 9.14
CA PHE A 165 -19.36 7.04 8.88
C PHE A 165 -19.03 5.65 9.43
N LEU A 166 -19.45 5.35 10.67
CA LEU A 166 -19.24 4.03 11.27
C LEU A 166 -20.01 2.93 10.54
N ASP A 167 -21.26 3.19 10.12
CA ASP A 167 -22.07 2.24 9.37
C ASP A 167 -21.43 1.90 8.02
N VAL A 168 -20.79 2.86 7.35
CA VAL A 168 -20.07 2.60 6.09
C VAL A 168 -18.82 1.76 6.35
N VAL A 169 -18.03 2.04 7.41
CA VAL A 169 -16.89 1.18 7.77
C VAL A 169 -17.34 -0.26 8.00
N ARG A 170 -18.43 -0.44 8.74
CA ARG A 170 -19.02 -1.77 8.99
C ARG A 170 -19.46 -2.47 7.71
N ALA A 171 -20.08 -1.74 6.76
CA ALA A 171 -20.49 -2.30 5.49
C ALA A 171 -19.29 -2.80 4.67
N HIS A 172 -18.18 -2.03 4.62
CA HIS A 172 -16.97 -2.45 3.94
C HIS A 172 -16.33 -3.69 4.58
N ALA A 173 -16.27 -3.74 5.92
CA ALA A 173 -15.76 -4.89 6.64
C ALA A 173 -16.60 -6.16 6.37
N GLN A 174 -17.93 -6.04 6.36
CA GLN A 174 -18.85 -7.13 6.06
C GLN A 174 -18.82 -7.58 4.58
N ASP A 175 -18.49 -6.67 3.65
CA ASP A 175 -18.32 -6.99 2.24
C ASP A 175 -17.00 -7.75 1.96
N GLY A 176 -16.12 -7.93 2.96
CA GLY A 176 -14.89 -8.72 2.87
C GLY A 176 -13.64 -7.91 2.48
N VAL A 177 -13.65 -6.60 2.62
CA VAL A 177 -12.49 -5.74 2.38
C VAL A 177 -11.40 -6.04 3.40
N ASP A 178 -10.14 -6.24 2.95
CA ASP A 178 -9.02 -6.67 3.79
C ASP A 178 -8.38 -5.53 4.58
N PHE A 179 -8.40 -4.33 4.02
CA PHE A 179 -7.94 -3.13 4.72
C PHE A 179 -8.74 -1.89 4.32
N VAL A 180 -8.87 -0.97 5.26
CA VAL A 180 -9.58 0.29 5.04
C VAL A 180 -8.69 1.47 5.39
N THR A 181 -8.67 2.48 4.50
CA THR A 181 -7.98 3.74 4.77
C THR A 181 -8.88 4.68 5.55
N VAL A 182 -8.42 5.08 6.72
CA VAL A 182 -9.12 5.97 7.63
C VAL A 182 -8.23 7.13 8.05
N HIS A 183 -8.61 8.36 7.71
CA HIS A 183 -7.83 9.57 7.98
C HIS A 183 -8.04 10.07 9.43
N ALA A 184 -7.78 9.21 10.42
CA ALA A 184 -7.99 9.52 11.82
C ALA A 184 -6.90 10.43 12.43
N GLY A 185 -5.75 10.59 11.78
CA GLY A 185 -4.65 11.46 12.26
C GLY A 185 -4.98 12.96 12.21
N MET A 186 -5.87 13.37 11.30
CA MET A 186 -6.37 14.72 11.21
C MET A 186 -7.37 14.99 12.35
N ASN A 187 -7.08 15.95 13.20
CA ASN A 187 -7.96 16.44 14.26
C ASN A 187 -7.82 17.96 14.38
N ARG A 188 -8.62 18.61 15.21
CA ARG A 188 -8.61 20.08 15.34
C ARG A 188 -7.23 20.64 15.67
N ARG A 189 -6.44 19.93 16.50
CA ARG A 189 -5.09 20.36 16.86
C ARG A 189 -4.10 20.24 15.68
N THR A 190 -4.17 19.16 14.90
CA THR A 190 -3.30 19.00 13.71
C THR A 190 -3.67 19.97 12.61
N ILE A 191 -4.96 20.36 12.50
CA ILE A 191 -5.43 21.42 11.59
C ILE A 191 -4.87 22.79 11.97
N GLU A 192 -4.73 23.09 13.27
CA GLU A 192 -4.07 24.35 13.70
C GLU A 192 -2.62 24.40 13.19
N SER A 193 -1.85 23.33 13.37
CA SER A 193 -0.49 23.23 12.84
C SER A 193 -0.44 23.38 11.31
N PHE A 194 -1.37 22.76 10.60
CA PHE A 194 -1.50 22.88 9.15
C PHE A 194 -1.76 24.33 8.70
N ARG A 195 -2.65 25.07 9.38
CA ARG A 195 -3.00 26.45 9.02
C ARG A 195 -1.81 27.41 9.10
N GLU A 196 -0.79 27.07 9.84
CA GLU A 196 0.43 27.88 10.01
C GLU A 196 1.51 27.57 8.95
N THR A 197 1.35 26.52 8.12
CA THR A 197 2.40 26.06 7.20
C THR A 197 2.56 26.89 5.94
N GLY A 198 1.50 27.54 5.46
CA GLY A 198 1.53 28.31 4.22
C GLY A 198 1.76 27.47 2.96
N ARG A 199 1.21 26.24 2.92
CA ARG A 199 1.34 25.32 1.78
C ARG A 199 0.92 25.92 0.45
N LEU A 200 1.56 25.48 -0.62
CA LEU A 200 1.21 25.82 -2.00
C LEU A 200 -0.04 25.09 -2.48
N THR A 201 -0.17 23.80 -2.13
CA THR A 201 -1.24 22.93 -2.62
C THR A 201 -2.32 22.61 -1.57
N ASN A 202 -2.18 23.09 -0.35
CA ASN A 202 -3.08 22.84 0.78
C ASN A 202 -3.23 21.32 1.07
N ILE A 203 -4.48 20.82 1.25
CA ILE A 203 -4.80 19.42 1.51
C ILE A 203 -5.18 18.76 0.18
N VAL A 204 -4.33 17.88 -0.33
CA VAL A 204 -4.53 17.18 -1.62
C VAL A 204 -5.11 15.79 -1.46
N SER A 205 -5.08 15.20 -0.25
CA SER A 205 -5.77 13.95 0.04
C SER A 205 -7.26 14.13 -0.14
N ARG A 206 -7.89 13.35 -1.03
CA ARG A 206 -9.35 13.41 -1.24
C ARG A 206 -10.11 13.09 0.05
N GLY A 207 -9.74 12.02 0.76
CA GLY A 207 -10.36 11.67 2.04
C GLY A 207 -10.10 12.73 3.10
N GLY A 208 -8.87 13.23 3.19
CA GLY A 208 -8.49 14.31 4.11
C GLY A 208 -9.26 15.60 3.85
N SER A 209 -9.37 16.04 2.59
CA SER A 209 -10.10 17.27 2.24
C SER A 209 -11.60 17.18 2.53
N LEU A 210 -12.19 16.00 2.35
CA LEU A 210 -13.60 15.77 2.66
C LEU A 210 -13.86 15.76 4.19
N ILE A 211 -12.99 15.17 4.98
CA ILE A 211 -13.04 15.23 6.45
C ILE A 211 -12.84 16.67 6.92
N PHE A 212 -11.85 17.36 6.39
CA PHE A 212 -11.61 18.77 6.72
C PHE A 212 -12.84 19.64 6.43
N ALA A 213 -13.44 19.48 5.24
CA ALA A 213 -14.66 20.21 4.87
C ALA A 213 -15.83 19.89 5.80
N TRP A 214 -16.00 18.62 6.19
CA TRP A 214 -17.05 18.23 7.14
C TRP A 214 -16.81 18.84 8.54
N MET A 215 -15.59 18.80 9.05
CA MET A 215 -15.22 19.41 10.33
C MET A 215 -15.45 20.92 10.37
N GLU A 216 -15.09 21.62 9.29
CA GLU A 216 -15.30 23.08 9.18
C GLU A 216 -16.79 23.44 9.05
N ALA A 217 -17.55 22.67 8.26
CA ALA A 217 -18.96 22.94 8.04
C ALA A 217 -19.85 22.63 9.26
N THR A 218 -19.50 21.61 10.03
CA THR A 218 -20.31 21.18 11.19
C THR A 218 -19.83 21.74 12.52
N GLY A 219 -18.57 22.14 12.60
CA GLY A 219 -17.94 22.51 13.86
C GLY A 219 -17.57 21.31 14.75
N ASN A 220 -17.75 20.07 14.30
CA ASN A 220 -17.46 18.85 15.05
C ASN A 220 -15.99 18.40 14.89
N GLU A 221 -15.53 17.50 15.73
CA GLU A 221 -14.25 16.82 15.60
C GLU A 221 -14.34 15.77 14.50
N ASN A 222 -13.18 15.34 13.94
CA ASN A 222 -13.09 14.24 13.00
C ASN A 222 -13.76 12.97 13.58
N PRO A 223 -14.81 12.44 12.96
CA PRO A 223 -15.55 11.31 13.51
C PRO A 223 -14.70 10.04 13.64
N PHE A 224 -13.72 9.83 12.77
CA PHE A 224 -12.81 8.69 12.86
C PHE A 224 -11.76 8.84 13.98
N TYR A 225 -11.47 10.07 14.40
CA TYR A 225 -10.63 10.33 15.56
C TYR A 225 -11.45 10.24 16.87
N GLU A 226 -12.62 10.87 16.89
CA GLU A 226 -13.49 10.94 18.09
C GLU A 226 -14.03 9.56 18.48
N PHE A 227 -14.48 8.77 17.48
CA PHE A 227 -15.04 7.42 17.64
C PHE A 227 -14.06 6.32 17.19
N TYR A 228 -12.77 6.52 17.47
CA TYR A 228 -11.73 5.61 17.00
C TYR A 228 -11.87 4.20 17.56
N ASP A 229 -12.27 4.08 18.85
CA ASP A 229 -12.44 2.78 19.52
C ASP A 229 -13.61 1.98 18.91
N GLU A 230 -14.67 2.66 18.46
CA GLU A 230 -15.78 2.04 17.74
C GLU A 230 -15.36 1.57 16.34
N VAL A 231 -14.52 2.36 15.63
CA VAL A 231 -13.90 1.94 14.37
C VAL A 231 -13.08 0.66 14.61
N LEU A 232 -12.21 0.66 15.61
CA LEU A 232 -11.37 -0.50 15.93
C LEU A 232 -12.20 -1.74 16.29
N ALA A 233 -13.30 -1.58 17.03
CA ALA A 233 -14.19 -2.69 17.37
C ALA A 233 -14.81 -3.34 16.12
N ILE A 234 -15.21 -2.53 15.13
CA ILE A 234 -15.71 -3.02 13.84
C ILE A 234 -14.62 -3.79 13.09
N LEU A 235 -13.42 -3.23 13.01
CA LEU A 235 -12.31 -3.83 12.26
C LEU A 235 -11.83 -5.14 12.91
N HIS A 236 -11.77 -5.19 14.23
CA HIS A 236 -11.41 -6.38 14.99
C HIS A 236 -12.39 -7.54 14.74
N GLU A 237 -13.71 -7.26 14.70
CA GLU A 237 -14.75 -8.28 14.47
C GLU A 237 -14.57 -9.06 13.15
N HIS A 238 -13.97 -8.41 12.13
CA HIS A 238 -13.83 -8.96 10.78
C HIS A 238 -12.38 -9.21 10.35
N ASP A 239 -11.39 -9.04 11.25
CA ASP A 239 -9.94 -9.09 10.96
C ASP A 239 -9.52 -8.15 9.81
N VAL A 240 -10.04 -6.92 9.83
CA VAL A 240 -9.70 -5.89 8.86
C VAL A 240 -8.50 -5.08 9.36
N THR A 241 -7.49 -4.92 8.53
CA THR A 241 -6.33 -4.06 8.82
C THR A 241 -6.72 -2.59 8.65
N ILE A 242 -6.36 -1.73 9.60
CA ILE A 242 -6.50 -0.28 9.42
C ILE A 242 -5.28 0.28 8.69
N SER A 243 -5.51 1.00 7.58
CA SER A 243 -4.54 1.88 6.95
C SER A 243 -4.78 3.28 7.46
N LEU A 244 -3.88 3.79 8.32
CA LEU A 244 -3.99 5.13 8.90
C LEU A 244 -3.58 6.15 7.84
N GLY A 245 -4.59 6.76 7.21
CA GLY A 245 -4.44 7.66 6.08
C GLY A 245 -3.76 8.98 6.47
N ASP A 246 -2.92 9.48 5.58
CA ASP A 246 -2.20 10.74 5.68
C ASP A 246 -3.01 11.89 5.04
N ALA A 247 -3.97 12.43 5.76
CA ALA A 247 -4.81 13.53 5.28
C ALA A 247 -3.98 14.76 4.87
N MET A 248 -2.87 14.99 5.56
CA MET A 248 -1.97 16.12 5.36
C MET A 248 -0.72 15.76 4.55
N ARG A 249 -0.76 14.68 3.72
CA ARG A 249 0.35 14.39 2.81
C ARG A 249 0.63 15.58 1.88
N PRO A 250 1.91 15.85 1.54
CA PRO A 250 2.25 16.93 0.64
C PRO A 250 1.77 16.65 -0.79
N GLY A 251 1.24 17.67 -1.46
CA GLY A 251 0.83 17.65 -2.86
C GLY A 251 1.81 18.36 -3.79
N SER A 252 2.90 18.87 -3.23
CA SER A 252 4.05 19.43 -3.96
C SER A 252 5.32 19.15 -3.18
N THR A 253 6.46 19.16 -3.85
CA THR A 253 7.77 18.99 -3.20
C THR A 253 8.06 20.09 -2.18
N TYR A 254 7.51 21.30 -2.36
CA TYR A 254 7.64 22.42 -1.43
C TYR A 254 6.92 22.19 -0.10
N ASP A 255 5.78 21.48 -0.12
CA ASP A 255 4.93 21.27 1.05
C ASP A 255 5.40 20.07 1.92
N ALA A 256 6.42 19.34 1.46
CA ALA A 256 6.90 18.14 2.13
C ALA A 256 7.53 18.44 3.50
N THR A 257 7.35 17.54 4.45
CA THR A 257 7.97 17.56 5.79
C THR A 257 7.61 18.82 6.60
N ASP A 258 6.48 19.45 6.30
CA ASP A 258 6.01 20.63 7.02
C ASP A 258 5.42 20.29 8.41
N ALA A 259 5.11 21.32 9.20
CA ALA A 259 4.57 21.15 10.55
C ALA A 259 3.22 20.42 10.55
N GLY A 260 2.39 20.60 9.52
CA GLY A 260 1.10 19.92 9.38
C GLY A 260 1.27 18.42 9.17
N GLN A 261 2.12 18.00 8.23
CA GLN A 261 2.44 16.59 7.98
C GLN A 261 3.03 15.92 9.24
N ILE A 262 3.98 16.58 9.89
CA ILE A 262 4.63 16.01 11.09
C ILE A 262 3.68 15.95 12.28
N ALA A 263 2.82 16.95 12.49
CA ALA A 263 1.82 16.93 13.55
C ALA A 263 0.83 15.77 13.39
N GLU A 264 0.36 15.52 12.14
CA GLU A 264 -0.48 14.37 11.83
C GLU A 264 0.25 13.06 12.06
N LEU A 265 1.51 12.92 11.61
CA LEU A 265 2.31 11.71 11.79
C LEU A 265 2.52 11.37 13.27
N ILE A 266 2.75 12.35 14.13
CA ILE A 266 2.82 12.17 15.58
C ILE A 266 1.50 11.61 16.14
N GLU A 267 0.37 12.10 15.66
CA GLU A 267 -0.94 11.60 16.06
C GLU A 267 -1.20 10.19 15.57
N ILE A 268 -0.87 9.89 14.30
CA ILE A 268 -0.92 8.55 13.71
C ILE A 268 -0.10 7.56 14.56
N GLY A 269 1.08 7.93 15.03
CA GLY A 269 1.88 7.08 15.92
C GLY A 269 1.20 6.72 17.23
N LYS A 270 0.37 7.61 17.80
CA LYS A 270 -0.44 7.30 19.00
C LYS A 270 -1.61 6.38 18.66
N LEU A 271 -2.28 6.63 17.52
CA LEU A 271 -3.39 5.82 17.05
C LEU A 271 -2.94 4.40 16.69
N THR A 272 -1.73 4.24 16.14
CA THR A 272 -1.09 2.95 15.87
C THR A 272 -1.05 2.06 17.13
N LYS A 273 -0.59 2.60 18.26
CA LYS A 273 -0.58 1.85 19.52
C LYS A 273 -1.98 1.47 20.00
N ARG A 274 -2.93 2.40 19.91
CA ARG A 274 -4.32 2.13 20.29
C ARG A 274 -4.93 1.01 19.46
N ALA A 275 -4.66 0.99 18.14
CA ALA A 275 -5.13 -0.08 17.28
C ALA A 275 -4.51 -1.44 17.65
N TRP A 276 -3.21 -1.49 17.88
CA TRP A 276 -2.55 -2.71 18.35
C TRP A 276 -3.06 -3.20 19.70
N ASP A 277 -3.32 -2.29 20.63
CA ASP A 277 -3.89 -2.63 21.94
C ASP A 277 -5.32 -3.19 21.83
N ALA A 278 -6.05 -2.75 20.81
CA ALA A 278 -7.39 -3.26 20.46
C ALA A 278 -7.35 -4.54 19.58
N GLY A 279 -6.18 -5.11 19.28
CA GLY A 279 -6.06 -6.31 18.46
C GLY A 279 -6.26 -6.07 16.97
N VAL A 280 -6.07 -4.85 16.47
CA VAL A 280 -6.19 -4.48 15.05
C VAL A 280 -4.82 -4.26 14.44
N GLN A 281 -4.53 -4.89 13.30
CA GLN A 281 -3.31 -4.66 12.53
C GLN A 281 -3.32 -3.27 11.88
N VAL A 282 -2.15 -2.67 11.72
CA VAL A 282 -1.99 -1.30 11.22
C VAL A 282 -1.03 -1.28 10.03
N MET A 283 -1.36 -0.50 9.02
CA MET A 283 -0.43 0.11 8.06
C MET A 283 -0.55 1.63 8.21
N VAL A 284 0.55 2.35 8.03
CA VAL A 284 0.58 3.81 8.10
C VAL A 284 0.78 4.35 6.68
N GLU A 285 -0.04 5.32 6.26
CA GLU A 285 0.16 5.99 4.98
C GLU A 285 1.13 7.16 5.10
N GLY A 286 1.77 7.50 4.00
CA GLY A 286 2.80 8.51 3.96
C GLY A 286 2.91 9.25 2.62
N PRO A 287 3.95 10.08 2.45
CA PRO A 287 3.95 11.21 1.52
C PRO A 287 3.74 10.83 0.06
N GLY A 288 3.11 11.78 -0.67
CA GLY A 288 2.91 11.70 -2.11
C GLY A 288 3.98 12.45 -2.91
N HIS A 289 4.20 13.75 -2.62
CA HIS A 289 5.22 14.57 -3.28
C HIS A 289 6.34 14.90 -2.29
N MET A 290 7.59 14.65 -2.68
CA MET A 290 8.73 14.90 -1.78
C MET A 290 10.03 14.97 -2.57
N ALA A 291 10.87 15.97 -2.30
CA ALA A 291 12.19 16.08 -2.90
C ALA A 291 13.06 14.86 -2.55
N LEU A 292 13.89 14.42 -3.50
CA LEU A 292 14.63 13.16 -3.42
C LEU A 292 15.47 13.02 -2.15
N ASP A 293 16.09 14.11 -1.72
CA ASP A 293 16.98 14.17 -0.55
C ASP A 293 16.23 14.13 0.79
N GLU A 294 14.93 14.42 0.82
CA GLU A 294 14.11 14.36 2.03
C GLU A 294 13.53 12.95 2.31
N ILE A 295 13.38 12.12 1.28
CA ILE A 295 12.65 10.83 1.37
C ILE A 295 13.24 9.95 2.48
N ALA A 296 14.53 9.70 2.49
CA ALA A 296 15.15 8.80 3.44
C ALA A 296 14.99 9.27 4.89
N ALA A 297 15.02 10.59 5.13
CA ALA A 297 14.79 11.17 6.44
C ALA A 297 13.35 11.00 6.89
N ASN A 298 12.38 11.21 5.98
CA ASN A 298 10.97 11.07 6.25
C ASN A 298 10.58 9.60 6.56
N MET A 299 11.12 8.62 5.81
CA MET A 299 10.94 7.19 6.10
C MET A 299 11.42 6.81 7.50
N LYS A 300 12.62 7.29 7.89
CA LYS A 300 13.16 7.04 9.24
C LYS A 300 12.34 7.70 10.34
N LEU A 301 11.80 8.88 10.06
CA LEU A 301 10.96 9.61 11.01
C LEU A 301 9.65 8.85 11.26
N GLU A 302 8.99 8.38 10.20
CA GLU A 302 7.80 7.55 10.32
C GLU A 302 8.07 6.30 11.15
N LYS A 303 9.08 5.50 10.76
CA LYS A 303 9.43 4.27 11.49
C LYS A 303 9.65 4.53 12.98
N ARG A 304 10.25 5.67 13.31
CA ARG A 304 10.48 6.05 14.72
C ARG A 304 9.21 6.47 15.43
N LEU A 305 8.37 7.29 14.79
CA LEU A 305 7.16 7.82 15.39
C LEU A 305 6.02 6.79 15.44
N CYS A 306 5.94 5.92 14.42
CA CYS A 306 4.90 4.90 14.31
C CYS A 306 5.37 3.48 14.70
N HIS A 307 6.49 3.39 15.46
CA HIS A 307 6.94 2.17 16.16
C HIS A 307 7.26 1.00 15.22
N ASP A 308 7.87 1.28 14.05
CA ASP A 308 8.19 0.33 12.99
C ASP A 308 6.96 -0.34 12.35
N ALA A 309 5.78 0.26 12.43
CA ALA A 309 4.60 -0.19 11.70
C ALA A 309 4.88 -0.25 10.18
N PRO A 310 4.21 -1.12 9.42
CA PRO A 310 4.30 -1.14 7.96
C PRO A 310 3.96 0.23 7.37
N PHE A 311 4.82 0.72 6.46
CA PHE A 311 4.70 2.05 5.88
C PHE A 311 4.31 1.97 4.39
N TYR A 312 3.18 2.60 4.07
CA TYR A 312 2.56 2.65 2.75
C TYR A 312 2.65 4.06 2.17
N VAL A 313 3.35 4.25 1.05
CA VAL A 313 3.61 5.58 0.48
C VAL A 313 3.08 5.71 -0.94
N LEU A 314 2.67 6.92 -1.32
CA LEU A 314 2.22 7.27 -2.67
C LEU A 314 3.40 7.79 -3.49
N GLY A 315 4.10 6.92 -4.16
CA GLY A 315 5.34 7.23 -4.86
C GLY A 315 6.54 7.08 -3.93
N PRO A 316 7.17 8.17 -3.41
CA PRO A 316 6.88 9.60 -3.64
C PRO A 316 7.29 10.15 -5.01
N LEU A 317 6.57 11.16 -5.49
CA LEU A 317 6.91 11.89 -6.71
C LEU A 317 8.02 12.90 -6.39
N VAL A 318 9.17 12.75 -7.04
CA VAL A 318 10.39 13.52 -6.71
C VAL A 318 10.47 14.89 -7.37
N THR A 319 9.54 15.22 -8.26
CA THR A 319 9.43 16.51 -8.93
C THR A 319 8.00 16.74 -9.41
N ASP A 320 7.57 18.01 -9.46
CA ASP A 320 6.21 18.40 -9.82
C ASP A 320 6.05 18.82 -11.29
N ILE A 321 7.14 18.83 -12.07
CA ILE A 321 7.15 19.36 -13.46
C ILE A 321 6.99 18.29 -14.54
N ALA A 322 6.58 17.08 -14.20
CA ALA A 322 6.55 15.95 -15.12
C ALA A 322 5.14 15.35 -15.37
N PRO A 323 4.06 16.14 -15.56
CA PRO A 323 2.75 15.59 -15.89
C PRO A 323 2.81 14.68 -17.13
N GLY A 324 2.17 13.50 -17.04
CA GLY A 324 2.26 12.45 -18.06
C GLY A 324 3.42 11.48 -17.85
N TYR A 325 4.34 11.78 -16.93
CA TYR A 325 5.48 10.95 -16.54
C TYR A 325 5.54 10.70 -15.03
N ASP A 326 4.45 10.93 -14.33
CA ASP A 326 4.37 10.83 -12.87
C ASP A 326 4.72 9.40 -12.38
N HIS A 327 4.45 8.37 -13.17
CA HIS A 327 4.86 7.00 -12.89
C HIS A 327 6.40 6.83 -12.84
N ILE A 328 7.16 7.63 -13.62
CA ILE A 328 8.63 7.63 -13.58
C ILE A 328 9.12 8.36 -12.33
N THR A 329 8.57 9.54 -12.03
CA THR A 329 8.96 10.31 -10.84
C THR A 329 8.64 9.54 -9.56
N ALA A 330 7.48 8.87 -9.52
CA ALA A 330 7.08 7.99 -8.44
C ALA A 330 7.96 6.73 -8.31
N ALA A 331 8.39 6.13 -9.42
CA ALA A 331 9.29 4.98 -9.38
C ALA A 331 10.67 5.35 -8.82
N ILE A 332 11.21 6.54 -9.16
CA ILE A 332 12.46 7.05 -8.60
C ILE A 332 12.35 7.21 -7.09
N GLY A 333 11.33 7.94 -6.63
CA GLY A 333 11.11 8.17 -5.21
C GLY A 333 10.72 6.92 -4.45
N GLY A 334 9.90 6.05 -5.05
CA GLY A 334 9.48 4.78 -4.48
C GLY A 334 10.65 3.82 -4.22
N ALA A 335 11.62 3.77 -5.14
CA ALA A 335 12.83 2.98 -4.93
C ALA A 335 13.65 3.48 -3.74
N VAL A 336 13.79 4.81 -3.59
CA VAL A 336 14.49 5.42 -2.44
C VAL A 336 13.69 5.20 -1.14
N ALA A 337 12.37 5.40 -1.18
CA ALA A 337 11.50 5.21 -0.03
C ALA A 337 11.54 3.76 0.47
N ALA A 338 11.35 2.79 -0.42
CA ALA A 338 11.34 1.37 -0.06
C ALA A 338 12.71 0.90 0.43
N ALA A 339 13.81 1.36 -0.18
CA ALA A 339 15.16 1.08 0.31
C ALA A 339 15.45 1.71 1.68
N SER A 340 14.70 2.75 2.07
CA SER A 340 14.88 3.52 3.31
C SER A 340 13.88 3.16 4.41
N GLY A 341 12.89 2.28 4.14
CA GLY A 341 11.96 1.81 5.16
C GLY A 341 10.49 1.68 4.77
N ALA A 342 10.06 2.15 3.60
CA ALA A 342 8.71 1.88 3.14
C ALA A 342 8.55 0.39 2.77
N ASP A 343 7.39 -0.17 3.06
CA ASP A 343 7.09 -1.60 2.89
C ASP A 343 6.06 -1.84 1.77
N PHE A 344 5.31 -0.78 1.41
CA PHE A 344 4.20 -0.83 0.48
C PHE A 344 4.18 0.42 -0.38
N LEU A 345 4.15 0.24 -1.69
CA LEU A 345 4.14 1.34 -2.66
C LEU A 345 2.77 1.42 -3.33
N CYS A 346 2.13 2.57 -3.24
CA CYS A 346 1.03 2.90 -4.12
C CYS A 346 1.58 3.21 -5.51
N TYR A 347 1.08 2.55 -6.52
CA TYR A 347 1.46 2.86 -7.89
C TYR A 347 0.95 4.25 -8.30
N VAL A 348 1.64 4.84 -9.25
CA VAL A 348 1.23 6.07 -9.93
C VAL A 348 1.24 5.82 -11.43
N THR A 349 0.25 6.34 -12.14
CA THR A 349 0.11 6.13 -13.59
C THR A 349 0.58 7.35 -14.39
N PRO A 350 0.84 7.22 -15.71
CA PRO A 350 1.06 8.38 -16.58
C PRO A 350 -0.11 9.37 -16.59
N ALA A 351 -1.30 8.91 -16.27
CA ALA A 351 -2.53 9.73 -16.25
C ALA A 351 -2.72 10.53 -14.98
N GLU A 352 -1.88 10.34 -13.95
CA GLU A 352 -1.99 11.05 -12.67
C GLU A 352 -2.07 12.56 -12.88
N HIS A 353 -2.93 13.23 -12.11
CA HIS A 353 -3.23 14.67 -12.22
C HIS A 353 -3.84 15.12 -13.57
N LEU A 354 -4.06 14.24 -14.55
CA LEU A 354 -4.54 14.57 -15.88
C LEU A 354 -5.92 13.99 -16.20
N ARG A 355 -6.15 12.71 -15.91
CA ARG A 355 -7.43 12.01 -16.19
C ARG A 355 -7.54 10.72 -15.38
N LEU A 356 -8.73 10.10 -15.40
CA LEU A 356 -8.88 8.74 -14.88
C LEU A 356 -8.05 7.78 -15.76
N PRO A 357 -7.17 6.92 -15.18
CA PRO A 357 -6.34 6.00 -15.93
C PRO A 357 -7.17 4.91 -16.64
N ASP A 358 -6.73 4.51 -17.82
CA ASP A 358 -7.19 3.31 -18.51
C ASP A 358 -6.30 2.09 -18.19
N ALA A 359 -6.63 0.92 -18.77
CA ALA A 359 -5.86 -0.31 -18.55
C ALA A 359 -4.39 -0.23 -19.01
N ALA A 360 -4.10 0.57 -20.05
CA ALA A 360 -2.72 0.78 -20.52
C ALA A 360 -1.91 1.63 -19.54
N ASP A 361 -2.52 2.69 -19.00
CA ASP A 361 -1.90 3.50 -17.95
C ASP A 361 -1.63 2.68 -16.68
N VAL A 362 -2.58 1.79 -16.30
CA VAL A 362 -2.40 0.87 -15.17
C VAL A 362 -1.18 -0.02 -15.38
N ARG A 363 -1.03 -0.59 -16.59
CA ARG A 363 0.14 -1.42 -16.93
C ARG A 363 1.45 -0.65 -16.78
N GLU A 364 1.55 0.54 -17.36
CA GLU A 364 2.77 1.36 -17.31
C GLU A 364 3.11 1.75 -15.85
N GLY A 365 2.14 2.21 -15.08
CA GLY A 365 2.33 2.60 -13.69
C GLY A 365 2.72 1.42 -12.80
N LEU A 366 2.04 0.27 -12.95
CA LEU A 366 2.33 -0.91 -12.14
C LEU A 366 3.72 -1.48 -12.43
N VAL A 367 4.12 -1.57 -13.70
CA VAL A 367 5.46 -2.04 -14.07
C VAL A 367 6.53 -1.09 -13.53
N ALA A 368 6.35 0.23 -13.66
CA ALA A 368 7.29 1.21 -13.13
C ALA A 368 7.45 1.06 -11.61
N THR A 369 6.36 0.87 -10.89
CA THR A 369 6.38 0.70 -9.43
C THR A 369 7.00 -0.64 -9.02
N LYS A 370 6.73 -1.73 -9.76
CA LYS A 370 7.39 -3.03 -9.51
C LYS A 370 8.90 -2.99 -9.76
N ILE A 371 9.37 -2.20 -10.73
CA ILE A 371 10.80 -1.95 -10.93
C ILE A 371 11.39 -1.25 -9.69
N ALA A 372 10.71 -0.24 -9.17
CA ALA A 372 11.13 0.46 -7.97
C ALA A 372 11.18 -0.45 -6.74
N ALA A 373 10.13 -1.25 -6.51
CA ALA A 373 10.04 -2.22 -5.43
C ALA A 373 11.17 -3.26 -5.51
N HIS A 374 11.39 -3.84 -6.70
CA HIS A 374 12.44 -4.84 -6.91
C HIS A 374 13.85 -4.26 -6.67
N ALA A 375 14.14 -3.06 -7.20
CA ALA A 375 15.41 -2.38 -6.96
C ALA A 375 15.67 -2.13 -5.46
N ALA A 376 14.63 -1.74 -4.72
CA ALA A 376 14.71 -1.57 -3.28
C ALA A 376 14.91 -2.90 -2.54
N ASP A 377 14.26 -3.97 -2.96
CA ASP A 377 14.39 -5.30 -2.35
C ASP A 377 15.82 -5.85 -2.50
N ILE A 378 16.46 -5.61 -3.66
CA ILE A 378 17.89 -5.90 -3.84
C ILE A 378 18.75 -5.09 -2.84
N ALA A 379 18.46 -3.81 -2.69
CA ALA A 379 19.22 -2.93 -1.79
C ALA A 379 19.03 -3.32 -0.31
N LYS A 380 17.83 -3.72 0.09
CA LYS A 380 17.52 -4.24 1.43
C LYS A 380 18.09 -5.63 1.71
N GLY A 381 18.52 -6.36 0.68
CA GLY A 381 19.00 -7.75 0.81
C GLY A 381 17.86 -8.73 1.09
N VAL A 382 16.69 -8.50 0.53
CA VAL A 382 15.55 -9.44 0.65
C VAL A 382 15.94 -10.79 0.03
N PRO A 383 15.65 -11.92 0.69
CA PRO A 383 15.99 -13.24 0.15
C PRO A 383 15.43 -13.46 -1.26
N GLY A 384 16.27 -13.98 -2.15
CA GLY A 384 15.87 -14.29 -3.55
C GLY A 384 15.77 -13.08 -4.49
N ALA A 385 15.82 -11.83 -4.01
CA ALA A 385 15.66 -10.65 -4.88
C ALA A 385 16.69 -10.61 -6.02
N ARG A 386 17.98 -10.90 -5.72
CA ARG A 386 19.04 -10.94 -6.76
C ARG A 386 18.95 -12.14 -7.70
N ASP A 387 18.23 -13.18 -7.34
CA ASP A 387 18.19 -14.42 -8.13
C ASP A 387 17.49 -14.22 -9.48
N ALA A 388 16.45 -13.38 -9.53
CA ALA A 388 15.78 -13.01 -10.78
C ALA A 388 16.74 -12.27 -11.73
N ASP A 389 17.49 -11.27 -11.21
CA ASP A 389 18.51 -10.56 -12.00
C ASP A 389 19.63 -11.46 -12.48
N ASN A 390 20.04 -12.42 -11.64
CA ASN A 390 21.07 -13.40 -12.01
C ASN A 390 20.58 -14.31 -13.14
N ARG A 391 19.33 -14.79 -13.08
CA ARG A 391 18.72 -15.59 -14.19
C ARG A 391 18.57 -14.79 -15.46
N MET A 392 18.09 -13.54 -15.36
CA MET A 392 18.03 -12.62 -16.52
C MET A 392 19.43 -12.39 -17.12
N SER A 393 20.45 -12.16 -16.27
CA SER A 393 21.82 -11.93 -16.71
C SER A 393 22.42 -13.16 -17.39
N ASP A 394 22.13 -14.36 -16.87
CA ASP A 394 22.58 -15.62 -17.50
C ASP A 394 21.87 -15.87 -18.86
N ALA A 395 20.57 -15.61 -18.94
CA ALA A 395 19.84 -15.64 -20.23
C ALA A 395 20.43 -14.64 -21.23
N ARG A 396 20.74 -13.40 -20.81
CA ARG A 396 21.40 -12.38 -21.62
C ARG A 396 22.80 -12.84 -22.08
N ARG A 397 23.58 -13.44 -21.21
CA ARG A 397 24.90 -13.99 -21.55
C ARG A 397 24.80 -15.05 -22.64
N ARG A 398 23.80 -15.92 -22.56
CA ARG A 398 23.56 -16.97 -23.58
C ARG A 398 22.87 -16.45 -24.84
N VAL A 399 22.47 -15.17 -24.87
CA VAL A 399 21.64 -14.58 -25.93
C VAL A 399 20.32 -15.38 -26.11
N ASP A 400 19.78 -15.87 -25.00
CA ASP A 400 18.54 -16.65 -24.89
C ASP A 400 17.35 -15.71 -24.73
N TRP A 401 16.72 -15.32 -25.83
CA TRP A 401 15.60 -14.37 -25.84
C TRP A 401 14.37 -14.89 -25.10
N GLU A 402 14.06 -16.17 -25.23
CA GLU A 402 12.92 -16.75 -24.53
C GLU A 402 13.17 -16.76 -23.01
N GLY A 403 14.37 -17.10 -22.57
CA GLY A 403 14.78 -16.99 -21.18
C GLY A 403 14.70 -15.54 -20.66
N MET A 404 15.11 -14.56 -21.47
CA MET A 404 15.00 -13.14 -21.12
C MET A 404 13.53 -12.69 -21.00
N PHE A 405 12.66 -13.13 -21.90
CA PHE A 405 11.24 -12.79 -21.82
C PHE A 405 10.56 -13.45 -20.61
N ALA A 406 10.95 -14.67 -20.25
CA ALA A 406 10.40 -15.37 -19.09
C ALA A 406 10.74 -14.69 -17.76
N GLU A 407 11.89 -14.02 -17.66
CA GLU A 407 12.31 -13.30 -16.46
C GLU A 407 11.87 -11.80 -16.46
N ALA A 408 11.29 -11.31 -17.56
CA ALA A 408 10.91 -9.90 -17.66
C ALA A 408 9.67 -9.57 -16.80
N LEU A 409 9.64 -8.42 -16.15
CA LEU A 409 8.47 -7.91 -15.40
C LEU A 409 7.26 -7.65 -16.32
N ASP A 410 7.51 -7.27 -17.58
CA ASP A 410 6.48 -7.18 -18.63
C ASP A 410 6.98 -7.93 -19.88
N PRO A 411 6.78 -9.26 -19.96
CA PRO A 411 7.23 -10.07 -21.08
C PRO A 411 6.52 -9.71 -22.37
N VAL A 412 5.27 -9.24 -22.31
CA VAL A 412 4.48 -8.86 -23.49
C VAL A 412 5.10 -7.63 -24.16
N LYS A 413 5.42 -6.60 -23.40
CA LYS A 413 6.07 -5.39 -23.91
C LYS A 413 7.48 -5.69 -24.44
N ALA A 414 8.27 -6.46 -23.67
CA ALA A 414 9.63 -6.83 -24.05
C ALA A 414 9.65 -7.59 -25.40
N ARG A 415 8.80 -8.60 -25.57
CA ARG A 415 8.66 -9.36 -26.82
C ARG A 415 8.21 -8.49 -27.96
N ARG A 416 7.17 -7.68 -27.79
CA ARG A 416 6.67 -6.75 -28.82
C ARG A 416 7.76 -5.81 -29.33
N TYR A 417 8.60 -5.27 -28.45
CA TYR A 417 9.72 -4.40 -28.84
C TYR A 417 10.76 -5.16 -29.66
N PHE A 418 11.12 -6.36 -29.24
CA PHE A 418 12.07 -7.19 -29.98
C PHE A 418 11.55 -7.55 -31.38
N GLU A 419 10.31 -8.02 -31.49
CA GLU A 419 9.67 -8.44 -32.73
C GLU A 419 9.37 -7.27 -33.71
N SER A 420 9.23 -6.05 -33.19
CA SER A 420 8.97 -4.85 -34.00
C SER A 420 10.16 -4.46 -34.92
N ALA A 421 11.36 -4.97 -34.62
CA ALA A 421 12.57 -4.73 -35.38
C ALA A 421 13.41 -6.01 -35.44
N PRO A 422 13.01 -7.02 -36.24
CA PRO A 422 13.70 -8.30 -36.31
C PRO A 422 15.13 -8.13 -36.85
N PRO A 423 16.13 -8.75 -36.19
CA PRO A 423 17.51 -8.66 -36.64
C PRO A 423 17.76 -9.45 -37.93
N SER A 424 18.73 -9.00 -38.73
CA SER A 424 19.20 -9.72 -39.89
C SER A 424 20.14 -10.90 -39.55
N THR A 425 20.69 -10.90 -38.31
CA THR A 425 21.62 -11.91 -37.82
C THR A 425 20.95 -12.72 -36.73
N ASP A 426 20.88 -14.02 -36.86
CA ASP A 426 20.29 -14.91 -35.86
C ASP A 426 20.94 -14.77 -34.50
N GLY A 427 20.09 -14.78 -33.46
CA GLY A 427 20.50 -14.71 -32.06
C GLY A 427 20.94 -13.35 -31.56
N THR A 428 20.79 -12.26 -32.34
CA THR A 428 21.14 -10.90 -31.92
C THR A 428 19.91 -9.99 -31.91
N CYS A 429 20.09 -8.73 -31.50
CA CYS A 429 19.07 -7.67 -31.73
C CYS A 429 19.62 -6.62 -32.68
N THR A 430 18.74 -5.79 -33.21
CA THR A 430 19.10 -4.75 -34.19
C THR A 430 19.99 -3.65 -33.63
N MET A 431 20.14 -3.53 -32.31
CA MET A 431 20.98 -2.49 -31.69
C MET A 431 22.46 -2.69 -32.00
N CYS A 432 22.96 -3.93 -31.91
CA CYS A 432 24.37 -4.25 -32.16
C CYS A 432 24.59 -5.12 -33.38
N GLY A 433 23.60 -5.94 -33.80
CA GLY A 433 23.70 -6.84 -34.91
C GLY A 433 24.94 -7.76 -34.79
N GLU A 434 25.76 -7.82 -35.83
CA GLU A 434 26.99 -8.62 -35.88
C GLU A 434 28.03 -8.22 -34.82
N MET A 435 28.01 -6.96 -34.36
CA MET A 435 28.90 -6.44 -33.34
C MET A 435 28.42 -6.70 -31.90
N CYS A 436 27.52 -7.66 -31.68
CA CYS A 436 27.00 -8.00 -30.37
C CYS A 436 28.10 -8.45 -29.42
N ALA A 437 28.37 -7.63 -28.40
CA ALA A 437 29.45 -7.89 -27.41
C ALA A 437 29.31 -9.25 -26.72
N MET A 438 28.06 -9.62 -26.31
CA MET A 438 27.82 -10.92 -25.67
C MET A 438 28.17 -12.08 -26.59
N ARG A 439 27.69 -12.06 -27.83
CA ARG A 439 27.97 -13.09 -28.84
C ARG A 439 29.46 -13.17 -29.09
N THR A 440 30.12 -12.04 -29.36
CA THR A 440 31.56 -11.98 -29.71
C THR A 440 32.39 -12.55 -28.57
N VAL A 441 32.16 -12.12 -27.32
CA VAL A 441 32.92 -12.62 -26.17
C VAL A 441 32.69 -14.11 -25.94
N ASN A 442 31.43 -14.59 -26.04
CA ASN A 442 31.14 -16.01 -25.89
C ASN A 442 31.89 -16.84 -26.94
N GLN A 443 31.89 -16.43 -28.20
CA GLN A 443 32.61 -17.13 -29.27
C GLN A 443 34.13 -17.21 -28.98
N ILE A 444 34.73 -16.14 -28.50
CA ILE A 444 36.15 -16.10 -28.11
C ILE A 444 36.41 -17.05 -26.95
N MET A 445 35.54 -17.01 -25.91
CA MET A 445 35.67 -17.89 -24.74
C MET A 445 35.49 -19.36 -25.06
N ASP A 446 34.72 -19.68 -26.11
CA ASP A 446 34.53 -21.02 -26.67
C ASP A 446 35.66 -21.43 -27.62
N GLY A 447 36.70 -20.60 -27.78
CA GLY A 447 37.88 -20.88 -28.61
C GLY A 447 37.66 -20.64 -30.13
N LEU A 448 36.59 -19.90 -30.49
CA LEU A 448 36.30 -19.57 -31.87
C LEU A 448 37.03 -18.28 -32.26
N THR A 449 37.49 -18.22 -33.53
CA THR A 449 38.00 -16.98 -34.12
C THR A 449 36.85 -16.11 -34.58
N VAL A 450 36.79 -14.88 -34.08
CA VAL A 450 35.77 -13.88 -34.46
C VAL A 450 36.40 -12.95 -35.48
N ASP A 451 35.87 -12.97 -36.70
CA ASP A 451 36.21 -11.98 -37.71
C ASP A 451 35.26 -10.80 -37.59
N LEU A 452 35.77 -9.65 -37.15
CA LEU A 452 35.05 -8.37 -37.03
C LEU A 452 35.37 -7.45 -38.22
N GLY A 453 36.13 -7.95 -39.21
CA GLY A 453 36.49 -7.19 -40.41
C GLY A 453 35.35 -7.11 -41.41
N LYS A 454 35.01 -5.90 -41.82
CA LYS A 454 34.35 -5.71 -43.11
C LYS A 454 35.43 -5.82 -44.16
N GLU A 455 35.32 -6.79 -45.09
CA GLU A 455 36.00 -6.67 -46.39
C GLU A 455 35.53 -5.41 -47.11
#